data_6b51502ab5ba7642403c3be4c5b4bb46
#
_entry.id   6b51502ab5ba7642403c3be4c5b4bb46
#
_cell.length_a   1.000
_cell.length_b   1.000
_cell.length_c   1.000
_cell.angle_alpha   90.00
_cell.angle_beta   90.00
_cell.angle_gamma   90.00
#
_symmetry.space_group_name_H-M   'P 1'
#
loop_
_entity.id
_entity.type
_entity.pdbx_description
1 polymer ?
#
loop_
_entity_poly.entity_id
_entity_poly.type
_entity_poly.pdbx_seq_one_letter_code
_entity_poly.pdbx_strand_id
1 'polypeptide(L)'
;MLRTLFAALLLVSLAFAQVSAGEKHKLALQISDNDPDKMNAVLNVAANVSKYYSDKGEEVDIQIVAFNAGLNMLLADTSPVKPRLKSFKESMPNVSFMACENTLEAMTRKAGKEPALVDNAERVKAGVVTLIELGEKGWTIVRP
;
A
#
# COMPACT_ATOMS: atom_id res chain seq x y z
N MET A 1 -71.34 18.03 -22.08
CA MET A 1 -70.94 17.16 -20.97
C MET A 1 -69.48 16.77 -21.19
N LEU A 2 -68.57 17.45 -20.52
CA LEU A 2 -67.14 17.29 -20.68
C LEU A 2 -66.59 16.52 -19.47
N ARG A 3 -66.17 15.26 -19.68
CA ARG A 3 -65.56 14.42 -18.64
C ARG A 3 -64.04 14.63 -18.66
N THR A 4 -63.53 15.42 -17.77
CA THR A 4 -62.10 15.57 -17.55
C THR A 4 -61.56 14.41 -16.72
N LEU A 5 -60.73 13.57 -17.36
CA LEU A 5 -59.94 12.54 -16.71
C LEU A 5 -58.64 13.17 -16.17
N PHE A 6 -58.54 13.27 -14.84
CA PHE A 6 -57.28 13.60 -14.16
C PHE A 6 -56.40 12.34 -14.10
N ALA A 7 -55.34 12.32 -14.88
CA ALA A 7 -54.28 11.35 -14.76
C ALA A 7 -53.30 11.83 -13.70
N ALA A 8 -53.33 11.21 -12.52
CA ALA A 8 -52.34 11.43 -11.47
C ALA A 8 -51.03 10.69 -11.81
N LEU A 9 -50.03 11.43 -12.22
CA LEU A 9 -48.68 10.91 -12.45
C LEU A 9 -47.98 10.75 -11.11
N LEU A 10 -47.90 9.52 -10.60
CA LEU A 10 -47.08 9.18 -9.41
C LEU A 10 -45.61 9.18 -9.82
N LEU A 11 -44.89 10.26 -9.49
CA LEU A 11 -43.43 10.32 -9.53
C LEU A 11 -42.87 9.55 -8.34
N VAL A 12 -42.51 8.29 -8.57
CA VAL A 12 -41.70 7.51 -7.63
C VAL A 12 -40.25 7.99 -7.72
N SER A 13 -39.87 8.89 -6.81
CA SER A 13 -38.47 9.29 -6.64
C SER A 13 -37.71 8.12 -5.98
N LEU A 14 -36.98 7.32 -6.77
CA LEU A 14 -35.96 6.43 -6.25
C LEU A 14 -34.85 7.29 -5.64
N ALA A 15 -34.86 7.49 -4.35
CA ALA A 15 -33.70 7.97 -3.61
C ALA A 15 -32.65 6.85 -3.65
N PHE A 16 -31.71 6.92 -4.59
CA PHE A 16 -30.46 6.18 -4.49
C PHE A 16 -29.74 6.73 -3.27
N ALA A 17 -29.75 5.96 -2.19
CA ALA A 17 -28.83 6.18 -1.07
C ALA A 17 -27.41 6.05 -1.65
N GLN A 18 -26.76 7.18 -1.89
CA GLN A 18 -25.32 7.18 -2.15
C GLN A 18 -24.67 6.67 -0.87
N VAL A 19 -24.25 5.39 -0.89
CA VAL A 19 -23.30 4.88 0.07
C VAL A 19 -22.04 5.71 -0.18
N SER A 20 -21.82 6.71 0.66
CA SER A 20 -20.56 7.44 0.70
C SER A 20 -19.50 6.41 1.03
N ALA A 21 -18.73 5.98 0.04
CA ALA A 21 -17.52 5.22 0.28
C ALA A 21 -16.66 6.10 1.20
N GLY A 22 -16.48 5.68 2.45
CA GLY A 22 -15.67 6.41 3.42
C GLY A 22 -14.30 6.70 2.81
N GLU A 23 -13.70 7.82 3.19
CA GLU A 23 -12.36 8.17 2.69
C GLU A 23 -11.39 7.04 3.02
N LYS A 24 -10.69 6.54 2.00
CA LYS A 24 -9.77 5.42 2.11
C LYS A 24 -8.58 5.80 2.99
N HIS A 25 -8.30 5.01 4.01
CA HIS A 25 -7.13 5.23 4.89
C HIS A 25 -5.82 5.00 4.13
N LYS A 26 -4.76 5.72 4.51
CA LYS A 26 -3.48 5.71 3.80
C LYS A 26 -2.33 5.62 4.79
N LEU A 27 -1.55 4.56 4.70
CA LEU A 27 -0.40 4.31 5.58
C LEU A 27 0.86 4.03 4.77
N ALA A 28 1.93 4.77 5.03
CA ALA A 28 3.26 4.46 4.53
C ALA A 28 4.14 3.97 5.69
N LEU A 29 4.72 2.80 5.51
CA LEU A 29 5.68 2.21 6.44
C LEU A 29 7.07 2.30 5.85
N GLN A 30 8.06 2.74 6.63
CA GLN A 30 9.44 2.77 6.16
C GLN A 30 10.29 1.67 6.77
N ILE A 31 11.21 1.13 5.98
CA ILE A 31 12.27 0.23 6.44
C ILE A 31 13.62 0.65 5.84
N SER A 32 14.57 0.99 6.72
CA SER A 32 15.92 1.40 6.33
C SER A 32 17.03 0.53 6.94
N ASP A 33 16.66 -0.42 7.78
CA ASP A 33 17.57 -1.30 8.51
C ASP A 33 17.58 -2.71 7.89
N ASN A 34 18.76 -3.30 7.78
CA ASN A 34 18.91 -4.72 7.42
C ASN A 34 18.78 -5.61 8.66
N ASP A 35 17.61 -5.60 9.25
CA ASP A 35 17.28 -6.33 10.49
C ASP A 35 16.02 -7.18 10.24
N PRO A 36 16.11 -8.52 10.30
CA PRO A 36 14.97 -9.40 10.06
C PRO A 36 13.80 -9.17 11.03
N ASP A 37 14.07 -8.80 12.29
CA ASP A 37 13.01 -8.56 13.27
C ASP A 37 12.24 -7.29 12.93
N LYS A 38 12.93 -6.22 12.52
CA LYS A 38 12.29 -4.99 12.02
C LYS A 38 11.52 -5.22 10.72
N MET A 39 12.05 -6.01 9.79
CA MET A 39 11.32 -6.39 8.57
C MET A 39 10.04 -7.16 8.90
N ASN A 40 10.10 -8.09 9.86
CA ASN A 40 8.92 -8.78 10.36
C ASN A 40 7.94 -7.85 11.08
N ALA A 41 8.43 -6.88 11.87
CA ALA A 41 7.59 -5.89 12.53
C ALA A 41 6.81 -5.03 11.51
N VAL A 42 7.47 -4.55 10.45
CA VAL A 42 6.82 -3.81 9.34
C VAL A 42 5.69 -4.64 8.72
N LEU A 43 5.94 -5.91 8.41
CA LEU A 43 4.91 -6.80 7.84
C LEU A 43 3.77 -7.09 8.83
N ASN A 44 4.07 -7.24 10.12
CA ASN A 44 3.05 -7.40 11.15
C ASN A 44 2.16 -6.16 11.26
N VAL A 45 2.74 -4.97 11.25
CA VAL A 45 1.97 -3.71 11.28
C VAL A 45 1.05 -3.62 10.05
N ALA A 46 1.57 -3.89 8.85
CA ALA A 46 0.77 -3.88 7.62
C ALA A 46 -0.41 -4.87 7.71
N ALA A 47 -0.17 -6.10 8.14
CA ALA A 47 -1.21 -7.10 8.28
C ALA A 47 -2.27 -6.71 9.33
N ASN A 48 -1.84 -6.22 10.50
CA ASN A 48 -2.74 -5.82 11.59
C ASN A 48 -3.61 -4.62 11.21
N VAL A 49 -3.03 -3.62 10.54
CA VAL A 49 -3.76 -2.44 10.07
C VAL A 49 -4.76 -2.83 8.99
N SER A 50 -4.36 -3.65 8.02
CA SER A 50 -5.27 -4.16 6.99
C SER A 50 -6.46 -4.92 7.61
N LYS A 51 -6.18 -5.82 8.57
CA LYS A 51 -7.22 -6.55 9.27
C LYS A 51 -8.17 -5.63 10.04
N TYR A 52 -7.64 -4.66 10.77
CA TYR A 52 -8.44 -3.73 11.58
C TYR A 52 -9.47 -2.97 10.73
N TYR A 53 -9.05 -2.41 9.60
CA TYR A 53 -9.97 -1.68 8.72
C TYR A 53 -10.92 -2.62 7.97
N SER A 54 -10.43 -3.79 7.54
CA SER A 54 -11.28 -4.82 6.93
C SER A 54 -12.40 -5.28 7.85
N ASP A 55 -12.11 -5.51 9.14
CA ASP A 55 -13.12 -5.90 10.16
C ASP A 55 -14.20 -4.82 10.35
N LYS A 56 -13.89 -3.56 10.03
CA LYS A 56 -14.85 -2.44 10.04
C LYS A 56 -15.58 -2.21 8.72
N GLY A 57 -15.24 -2.94 7.68
CA GLY A 57 -15.72 -2.70 6.33
C GLY A 57 -15.15 -1.41 5.70
N GLU A 58 -14.02 -0.92 6.19
CA GLU A 58 -13.30 0.25 5.71
C GLU A 58 -12.08 -0.18 4.88
N GLU A 59 -11.64 0.67 3.94
CA GLU A 59 -10.48 0.39 3.11
C GLU A 59 -9.23 1.11 3.62
N VAL A 60 -8.08 0.48 3.43
CA VAL A 60 -6.77 1.08 3.68
C VAL A 60 -5.79 0.70 2.57
N ASP A 61 -5.04 1.68 2.06
CA ASP A 61 -3.86 1.46 1.23
C ASP A 61 -2.60 1.54 2.09
N ILE A 62 -1.70 0.60 1.91
CA ILE A 62 -0.44 0.55 2.64
C ILE A 62 0.71 0.47 1.63
N GLN A 63 1.69 1.37 1.77
CA GLN A 63 2.95 1.31 1.03
C GLN A 63 4.11 1.06 1.99
N ILE A 64 4.91 0.04 1.72
CA ILE A 64 6.14 -0.25 2.46
C ILE A 64 7.32 0.24 1.62
N VAL A 65 7.98 1.30 2.08
CA VAL A 65 9.09 1.95 1.37
C VAL A 65 10.42 1.48 1.95
N ALA A 66 11.17 0.71 1.16
CA ALA A 66 12.46 0.14 1.54
C ALA A 66 13.62 0.89 0.87
N PHE A 67 14.58 1.35 1.67
CA PHE A 67 15.76 2.08 1.20
C PHE A 67 16.97 1.81 2.09
N ASN A 68 18.16 2.25 1.68
CA ASN A 68 19.42 1.96 2.35
C ASN A 68 19.57 0.44 2.64
N ALA A 69 20.07 0.06 3.81
CA ALA A 69 20.23 -1.34 4.18
C ALA A 69 18.89 -2.13 4.24
N GLY A 70 17.78 -1.43 4.48
CA GLY A 70 16.43 -2.03 4.49
C GLY A 70 15.95 -2.53 3.13
N LEU A 71 16.57 -2.09 2.03
CA LEU A 71 16.25 -2.61 0.71
C LEU A 71 16.49 -4.13 0.59
N ASN A 72 17.35 -4.71 1.45
CA ASN A 72 17.53 -6.17 1.51
C ASN A 72 16.22 -6.93 1.74
N MET A 73 15.23 -6.31 2.38
CA MET A 73 13.89 -6.89 2.51
C MET A 73 13.28 -7.30 1.17
N LEU A 74 13.58 -6.54 0.09
CA LEU A 74 12.98 -6.72 -1.24
C LEU A 74 13.93 -7.40 -2.25
N LEU A 75 15.11 -7.84 -1.84
CA LEU A 75 16.04 -8.53 -2.73
C LEU A 75 15.64 -10.00 -2.90
N ALA A 76 15.58 -10.48 -4.14
CA ALA A 76 15.15 -11.84 -4.47
C ALA A 76 16.04 -12.92 -3.88
N ASP A 77 17.35 -12.68 -3.79
CA ASP A 77 18.32 -13.67 -3.35
C ASP A 77 18.55 -13.69 -1.84
N THR A 78 18.45 -12.53 -1.17
CA THR A 78 18.92 -12.36 0.21
C THR A 78 17.85 -11.93 1.22
N SER A 79 16.63 -11.65 0.78
CA SER A 79 15.55 -11.26 1.69
C SER A 79 15.26 -12.34 2.73
N PRO A 80 15.36 -12.01 4.03
CA PRO A 80 15.05 -12.98 5.09
C PRO A 80 13.54 -13.20 5.28
N VAL A 81 12.70 -12.36 4.66
CA VAL A 81 11.23 -12.40 4.77
C VAL A 81 10.53 -12.77 3.46
N LYS A 82 11.27 -13.28 2.49
CA LYS A 82 10.77 -13.64 1.14
C LYS A 82 9.49 -14.49 1.14
N PRO A 83 9.33 -15.53 1.99
CA PRO A 83 8.08 -16.30 2.04
C PRO A 83 6.88 -15.43 2.43
N ARG A 84 7.07 -14.48 3.34
CA ARG A 84 6.03 -13.55 3.76
C ARG A 84 5.65 -12.57 2.64
N LEU A 85 6.64 -12.03 1.91
CA LEU A 85 6.37 -11.16 0.76
C LEU A 85 5.53 -11.87 -0.28
N LYS A 86 5.78 -13.15 -0.55
CA LYS A 86 4.95 -13.97 -1.43
C LYS A 86 3.51 -14.09 -0.92
N SER A 87 3.31 -14.38 0.37
CA SER A 87 1.97 -14.41 0.97
C SER A 87 1.24 -13.09 0.85
N PHE A 88 1.93 -11.96 1.05
CA PHE A 88 1.34 -10.63 0.89
C PHE A 88 0.88 -10.39 -0.55
N LYS A 89 1.68 -10.78 -1.55
CA LYS A 89 1.29 -10.68 -2.96
C LYS A 89 -0.02 -11.44 -3.25
N GLU A 90 -0.17 -12.61 -2.64
CA GLU A 90 -1.31 -13.50 -2.90
C GLU A 90 -2.59 -13.09 -2.15
N SER A 91 -2.46 -12.49 -0.96
CA SER A 91 -3.59 -12.29 -0.05
C SER A 91 -3.86 -10.84 0.36
N MET A 92 -2.97 -9.90 0.07
CA MET A 92 -3.05 -8.51 0.54
C MET A 92 -2.82 -7.50 -0.61
N PRO A 93 -3.76 -7.38 -1.56
CA PRO A 93 -3.61 -6.51 -2.72
C PRO A 93 -3.57 -5.01 -2.37
N ASN A 94 -3.95 -4.64 -1.16
CA ASN A 94 -3.88 -3.29 -0.62
C ASN A 94 -2.50 -2.90 -0.05
N VAL A 95 -1.52 -3.83 -0.09
CA VAL A 95 -0.14 -3.59 0.37
C VAL A 95 0.80 -3.63 -0.82
N SER A 96 1.53 -2.55 -1.07
CA SER A 96 2.57 -2.45 -2.10
C SER A 96 3.96 -2.24 -1.48
N PHE A 97 4.98 -2.70 -2.18
CA PHE A 97 6.38 -2.67 -1.75
C PHE A 97 7.19 -1.79 -2.69
N MET A 98 7.76 -0.70 -2.16
CA MET A 98 8.50 0.31 -2.92
C MET A 98 10.01 0.16 -2.70
N ALA A 99 10.73 -0.17 -3.75
CA ALA A 99 12.19 -0.32 -3.76
C ALA A 99 12.88 0.97 -4.23
N CYS A 100 13.72 1.56 -3.38
CA CYS A 100 14.47 2.78 -3.69
C CYS A 100 15.51 2.54 -4.79
N GLU A 101 15.35 3.19 -5.94
CA GLU A 101 16.26 3.08 -7.09
C GLU A 101 17.65 3.61 -6.78
N ASN A 102 17.77 4.75 -6.08
CA ASN A 102 19.08 5.28 -5.65
C ASN A 102 19.87 4.26 -4.82
N THR A 103 19.19 3.46 -4.00
CA THR A 103 19.82 2.39 -3.22
C THR A 103 20.25 1.24 -4.12
N LEU A 104 19.39 0.82 -5.06
CA LEU A 104 19.74 -0.22 -6.05
C LEU A 104 20.97 0.18 -6.88
N GLU A 105 21.01 1.42 -7.38
CA GLU A 105 22.16 1.95 -8.11
C GLU A 105 23.45 1.94 -7.27
N ALA A 106 23.35 2.29 -5.97
CA ALA A 106 24.50 2.23 -5.07
C ALA A 106 24.98 0.79 -4.85
N MET A 107 24.07 -0.16 -4.69
CA MET A 107 24.39 -1.59 -4.59
C MET A 107 25.03 -2.10 -5.90
N THR A 108 24.48 -1.72 -7.04
CA THR A 108 25.01 -2.07 -8.37
C THR A 108 26.44 -1.59 -8.55
N ARG A 109 26.72 -0.32 -8.22
CA ARG A 109 28.10 0.22 -8.27
C ARG A 109 29.07 -0.55 -7.39
N LYS A 110 28.62 -0.99 -6.20
CA LYS A 110 29.46 -1.73 -5.25
C LYS A 110 29.72 -3.17 -5.68
N ALA A 111 28.69 -3.85 -6.22
CA ALA A 111 28.74 -5.27 -6.56
C ALA A 111 29.09 -5.57 -8.03
N GLY A 112 29.08 -4.53 -8.89
CA GLY A 112 29.29 -4.68 -10.34
C GLY A 112 28.10 -5.27 -11.11
N LYS A 113 27.00 -5.61 -10.39
CA LYS A 113 25.78 -6.16 -10.96
C LYS A 113 24.58 -5.71 -10.15
N GLU A 114 23.48 -5.38 -10.83
CA GLU A 114 22.24 -5.02 -10.17
C GLU A 114 21.62 -6.24 -9.46
N PRO A 115 21.31 -6.13 -8.16
CA PRO A 115 20.62 -7.21 -7.45
C PRO A 115 19.17 -7.33 -7.94
N ALA A 116 18.68 -8.57 -8.06
CA ALA A 116 17.30 -8.83 -8.45
C ALA A 116 16.33 -8.48 -7.31
N LEU A 117 15.21 -7.85 -7.64
CA LEU A 117 14.10 -7.63 -6.73
C LEU A 117 13.13 -8.80 -6.73
N VAL A 118 12.37 -8.96 -5.64
CA VAL A 118 11.19 -9.83 -5.62
C VAL A 118 10.16 -9.30 -6.62
N ASP A 119 9.34 -10.18 -7.16
CA ASP A 119 8.45 -9.89 -8.30
C ASP A 119 7.25 -8.98 -7.97
N ASN A 120 7.00 -8.72 -6.68
CA ASN A 120 5.98 -7.78 -6.21
C ASN A 120 6.58 -6.47 -5.65
N ALA A 121 7.84 -6.18 -5.92
CA ALA A 121 8.45 -4.91 -5.60
C ALA A 121 8.35 -3.93 -6.80
N GLU A 122 7.90 -2.73 -6.52
CA GLU A 122 7.86 -1.61 -7.46
C GLU A 122 9.04 -0.67 -7.22
N ARG A 123 9.58 -0.07 -8.29
CA ARG A 123 10.70 0.87 -8.17
C ARG A 123 10.18 2.28 -7.95
N VAL A 124 10.80 2.99 -7.01
CA VAL A 124 10.61 4.42 -6.81
C VAL A 124 11.98 5.13 -6.89
N LYS A 125 12.02 6.32 -7.46
CA LYS A 125 13.28 7.02 -7.73
C LYS A 125 14.11 7.23 -6.46
N ALA A 126 13.48 7.68 -5.39
CA ALA A 126 14.13 7.91 -4.09
C ALA A 126 13.16 7.64 -2.95
N GLY A 127 13.47 6.67 -2.07
CA GLY A 127 12.56 6.23 -1.02
C GLY A 127 12.12 7.35 -0.07
N VAL A 128 13.05 8.22 0.36
CA VAL A 128 12.71 9.34 1.27
C VAL A 128 11.86 10.39 0.56
N VAL A 129 12.15 10.69 -0.72
CA VAL A 129 11.29 11.62 -1.51
C VAL A 129 9.89 11.04 -1.64
N THR A 130 9.78 9.75 -1.93
CA THR A 130 8.47 9.06 -1.97
C THR A 130 7.71 9.22 -0.66
N LEU A 131 8.37 9.07 0.50
CA LEU A 131 7.72 9.28 1.80
C LEU A 131 7.25 10.71 2.00
N ILE A 132 8.03 11.72 1.57
CA ILE A 132 7.64 13.13 1.63
C ILE A 132 6.39 13.37 0.77
N GLU A 133 6.40 12.92 -0.48
CA GLU A 133 5.28 13.08 -1.41
C GLU A 133 4.02 12.35 -0.93
N LEU A 134 4.16 11.18 -0.31
CA LEU A 134 3.04 10.47 0.32
C LEU A 134 2.47 11.27 1.48
N GLY A 135 3.32 11.83 2.36
CA GLY A 135 2.89 12.70 3.46
C GLY A 135 2.12 13.93 2.96
N GLU A 136 2.60 14.59 1.91
CA GLU A 136 1.92 15.72 1.26
C GLU A 136 0.55 15.34 0.66
N LYS A 137 0.37 14.07 0.29
CA LYS A 137 -0.89 13.48 -0.20
C LYS A 137 -1.79 12.93 0.92
N GLY A 138 -1.47 13.23 2.18
CA GLY A 138 -2.29 12.85 3.34
C GLY A 138 -2.05 11.43 3.85
N TRP A 139 -0.93 10.78 3.49
CA TRP A 139 -0.53 9.50 4.07
C TRP A 139 0.06 9.67 5.46
N THR A 140 -0.31 8.80 6.38
CA THR A 140 0.36 8.68 7.67
C THR A 140 1.67 7.92 7.49
N ILE A 141 2.79 8.50 7.94
CA ILE A 141 4.12 7.88 7.83
C ILE A 141 4.50 7.28 9.18
N VAL A 142 4.84 5.99 9.20
CA VAL A 142 5.25 5.27 10.41
C VAL A 142 6.53 4.48 10.16
N ARG A 143 7.40 4.46 11.14
CA ARG A 143 8.56 3.59 11.24
C ARG A 143 8.36 2.64 12.42
N PRO A 144 8.01 1.37 12.17
CA PRO A 144 7.85 0.36 13.21
C PRO A 144 9.16 -0.04 13.88
#